data_10d1a23b634a40447fc01ba83f8c9ec5
#
_entry.id   10d1a23b634a40447fc01ba83f8c9ec5
#
_cell.length_a   1.000
_cell.length_b   1.000
_cell.length_c   1.000
_cell.angle_alpha   90.00
_cell.angle_beta   90.00
_cell.angle_gamma   90.00
#
_symmetry.space_group_name_H-M   'P 1'
#
loop_
_entity.id
_entity.type
_entity.pdbx_description
1 polymer ?
#
loop_
_entity_poly.entity_id
_entity_poly.type
_entity_poly.pdbx_seq_one_letter_code
_entity_poly.pdbx_strand_id
1 'polypeptide(L)'
;MIDNNFRFHFRLDTRRALKGGKFPIQLFLYSKIEKKDIRVILKANNLEVEPTSVPEEFEIVWGRDNNLEFKIKNIKNYKLREFLLERENKIHFILKNSHISSLKQFKDVFQVENQIKETDIIKFLFNKTIDYNKERRYSYSNSYKNTITKIMEYIGKDRLKFYDIDVKWLQNFEKFVINSDISKSSLGFYLKNIRTVFNEAIEKKIIPKEIYPFGKKRYVISGISKKKNLLSLEELKKLKNFKTNNAFKQRAKDFFFFSFYSNGMTVKDIAFLQNDQFRKDTIITKDSNGNQVKIEREYFEFYKKNKSSTVKKIRTNITKEMSQIMDKHQNLNEGLQHFVFDIIKSFDSLNQYKDYKNFNRILNKQLKSLAIDLGINPKISINWARHSMAAQIIESGVPSSVLSNYFGHSSVSVTEGYLNSINVDFEDQIQKAKNI
;
A
#
# COMPACT_ATOMS: atom_id res chain seq x y z
N MET A 1 -2.43 -8.84 19.32
CA MET A 1 -1.70 -8.65 20.59
C MET A 1 -0.36 -9.35 20.43
N ILE A 2 0.75 -8.67 20.75
CA ILE A 2 2.07 -9.32 20.82
C ILE A 2 1.99 -10.29 22.00
N ASP A 3 2.46 -11.52 21.79
CA ASP A 3 2.49 -12.51 22.89
C ASP A 3 3.41 -11.99 24.00
N ASN A 4 2.81 -11.54 25.11
CA ASN A 4 3.50 -10.95 26.27
C ASN A 4 4.41 -11.95 27.02
N ASN A 5 4.52 -13.18 26.50
CA ASN A 5 5.27 -14.26 27.14
C ASN A 5 6.78 -14.21 26.87
N PHE A 6 7.19 -13.46 25.87
CA PHE A 6 8.61 -13.32 25.51
C PHE A 6 9.07 -11.86 25.61
N ARG A 7 10.33 -11.67 26.07
CA ARG A 7 11.04 -10.40 26.03
C ARG A 7 12.37 -10.60 25.32
N PHE A 8 12.75 -9.69 24.45
CA PHE A 8 14.02 -9.77 23.76
C PHE A 8 14.74 -8.43 23.67
N HIS A 9 16.05 -8.49 23.53
CA HIS A 9 16.90 -7.36 23.20
C HIS A 9 18.18 -7.86 22.54
N PHE A 10 18.89 -6.97 21.86
CA PHE A 10 20.22 -7.26 21.35
C PHE A 10 21.26 -6.74 22.34
N ARG A 11 22.41 -7.41 22.42
CA ARG A 11 23.54 -6.99 23.25
C ARG A 11 24.84 -7.43 22.63
N LEU A 12 25.98 -6.84 23.07
CA LEU A 12 27.33 -7.32 22.67
C LEU A 12 27.68 -8.57 23.43
N ASP A 13 28.32 -9.51 22.74
CA ASP A 13 29.00 -10.66 23.40
C ASP A 13 30.43 -10.29 23.73
N THR A 14 30.62 -9.71 24.91
CA THR A 14 31.94 -9.21 25.38
C THR A 14 32.92 -10.28 25.82
N ARG A 15 32.55 -11.57 25.73
CA ARG A 15 33.44 -12.68 26.17
C ARG A 15 34.64 -12.90 25.23
N ARG A 16 34.53 -12.52 23.97
CA ARG A 16 35.61 -12.66 22.97
C ARG A 16 35.66 -11.43 22.08
N ALA A 17 36.72 -10.64 22.22
CA ALA A 17 36.97 -9.53 21.31
C ALA A 17 37.42 -10.06 19.94
N LEU A 18 36.91 -9.47 18.88
CA LEU A 18 37.34 -9.65 17.50
C LEU A 18 38.46 -8.67 17.15
N LYS A 19 39.06 -8.79 15.95
CA LYS A 19 40.04 -7.83 15.45
C LYS A 19 39.45 -6.40 15.49
N GLY A 20 40.24 -5.44 16.02
CA GLY A 20 39.85 -4.03 16.12
C GLY A 20 38.96 -3.72 17.31
N GLY A 21 38.96 -4.50 18.38
CA GLY A 21 38.17 -4.23 19.61
C GLY A 21 36.65 -4.38 19.46
N LYS A 22 36.21 -4.98 18.37
CA LYS A 22 34.78 -5.22 18.11
C LYS A 22 34.29 -6.49 18.78
N PHE A 23 33.00 -6.52 19.11
CA PHE A 23 32.33 -7.68 19.70
C PHE A 23 31.14 -8.09 18.87
N PRO A 24 30.83 -9.40 18.77
CA PRO A 24 29.61 -9.86 18.09
C PRO A 24 28.36 -9.37 18.78
N ILE A 25 27.33 -9.04 17.98
CA ILE A 25 26.02 -8.74 18.50
C ILE A 25 25.23 -10.05 18.65
N GLN A 26 24.60 -10.24 19.79
CA GLN A 26 23.74 -11.38 20.07
C GLN A 26 22.34 -10.96 20.42
N LEU A 27 21.37 -11.76 20.00
CA LEU A 27 20.01 -11.71 20.47
C LEU A 27 19.91 -12.38 21.84
N PHE A 28 19.35 -11.68 22.80
CA PHE A 28 18.90 -12.21 24.08
C PHE A 28 17.39 -12.34 24.04
N LEU A 29 16.85 -13.53 24.27
CA LEU A 29 15.41 -13.78 24.35
C LEU A 29 15.08 -14.50 25.65
N TYR A 30 14.18 -13.92 26.45
CA TYR A 30 13.68 -14.46 27.70
C TYR A 30 12.23 -14.93 27.56
N SER A 31 11.94 -16.13 28.05
CA SER A 31 10.57 -16.66 28.16
C SER A 31 10.07 -16.51 29.60
N LYS A 32 8.95 -15.82 29.77
CA LYS A 32 8.29 -15.69 31.10
C LYS A 32 7.68 -17.03 31.55
N ILE A 33 7.29 -17.89 30.60
CA ILE A 33 6.69 -19.19 30.88
C ILE A 33 7.77 -20.17 31.38
N GLU A 34 8.88 -20.27 30.63
CA GLU A 34 9.96 -21.18 30.98
C GLU A 34 10.89 -20.61 32.07
N LYS A 35 10.78 -19.29 32.39
CA LYS A 35 11.67 -18.54 33.29
C LYS A 35 13.17 -18.71 32.93
N LYS A 36 13.47 -18.84 31.65
CA LYS A 36 14.81 -19.05 31.09
C LYS A 36 15.07 -18.09 29.94
N ASP A 37 16.36 -17.94 29.60
CA ASP A 37 16.79 -17.17 28.42
C ASP A 37 17.60 -18.04 27.45
N ILE A 38 17.63 -17.59 26.21
CA ILE A 38 18.56 -18.07 25.19
C ILE A 38 19.32 -16.89 24.61
N ARG A 39 20.53 -17.19 24.15
CA ARG A 39 21.43 -16.25 23.48
C ARG A 39 21.78 -16.77 22.12
N VAL A 40 21.60 -15.94 21.09
CA VAL A 40 21.85 -16.30 19.71
C VAL A 40 22.77 -15.25 19.10
N ILE A 41 23.99 -15.62 18.73
CA ILE A 41 24.89 -14.72 18.01
C ILE A 41 24.32 -14.46 16.62
N LEU A 42 24.19 -13.18 16.28
CA LEU A 42 23.76 -12.79 14.95
C LEU A 42 24.87 -13.07 13.94
N LYS A 43 24.51 -13.69 12.82
CA LYS A 43 25.42 -13.93 11.70
C LYS A 43 25.06 -13.01 10.54
N ALA A 44 26.05 -12.55 9.82
CA ALA A 44 25.83 -11.85 8.56
C ALA A 44 25.14 -12.79 7.58
N ASN A 45 24.04 -12.33 7.00
CA ASN A 45 23.42 -12.98 5.84
C ASN A 45 23.87 -12.20 4.63
N ASN A 46 24.43 -12.81 3.61
CA ASN A 46 24.69 -12.30 2.24
C ASN A 46 24.70 -10.76 2.02
N LEU A 47 24.47 -9.99 3.05
CA LEU A 47 24.63 -8.56 3.12
C LEU A 47 25.99 -8.33 3.75
N GLU A 48 26.83 -7.54 3.15
CA GLU A 48 28.19 -7.17 3.54
C GLU A 48 28.27 -6.48 4.93
N VAL A 49 27.40 -6.82 5.86
CA VAL A 49 27.35 -6.26 7.21
C VAL A 49 27.76 -7.31 8.22
N GLU A 50 28.94 -7.15 8.78
CA GLU A 50 29.32 -7.90 9.97
C GLU A 50 28.51 -7.37 11.17
N PRO A 51 27.72 -8.21 11.86
CA PRO A 51 26.91 -7.78 13.01
C PRO A 51 27.82 -7.67 14.25
N THR A 52 28.72 -6.71 14.22
CA THR A 52 29.71 -6.43 15.28
C THR A 52 29.73 -4.96 15.58
N SER A 53 30.02 -4.58 16.84
CA SER A 53 30.19 -3.19 17.25
C SER A 53 31.19 -3.07 18.39
N VAL A 54 31.70 -1.85 18.64
CA VAL A 54 32.48 -1.54 19.83
C VAL A 54 31.54 -1.10 20.97
N PRO A 55 31.97 -1.33 22.26
CA PRO A 55 31.09 -0.98 23.40
C PRO A 55 30.58 0.47 23.38
N GLU A 56 31.46 1.40 23.04
CA GLU A 56 31.15 2.84 23.02
C GLU A 56 30.07 3.17 21.98
N GLU A 57 30.16 2.62 20.77
CA GLU A 57 29.13 2.78 19.75
C GLU A 57 27.82 2.09 20.14
N PHE A 58 27.91 0.95 20.81
CA PHE A 58 26.75 0.19 21.23
C PHE A 58 26.05 0.83 22.42
N GLU A 59 26.77 1.40 23.39
CA GLU A 59 26.22 2.12 24.53
C GLU A 59 25.61 3.48 24.14
N ILE A 60 26.27 4.24 23.28
CA ILE A 60 25.76 5.51 22.73
C ILE A 60 24.48 5.28 21.91
N VAL A 61 24.39 4.16 21.28
CA VAL A 61 23.33 3.75 20.36
C VAL A 61 22.12 3.19 21.11
N TRP A 62 22.34 2.57 22.27
CA TRP A 62 21.34 1.79 22.99
C TRP A 62 20.98 2.38 24.36
N GLY A 63 21.16 3.65 24.58
CA GLY A 63 20.96 4.36 25.84
C GLY A 63 20.22 3.56 26.91
N ARG A 64 20.77 3.50 28.11
CA ARG A 64 20.25 2.81 29.29
C ARG A 64 18.98 3.49 29.86
N ASP A 65 17.94 3.68 29.08
CA ASP A 65 16.66 4.04 29.65
C ASP A 65 16.02 2.76 30.21
N ASN A 66 15.65 2.80 31.49
CA ASN A 66 15.03 1.72 32.28
C ASN A 66 13.70 1.19 31.68
N ASN A 67 13.23 1.74 30.59
CA ASN A 67 12.17 1.20 29.75
C ASN A 67 12.81 0.55 28.52
N LEU A 68 12.77 -0.77 28.49
CA LEU A 68 13.27 -1.71 27.49
C LEU A 68 12.70 -1.54 26.08
N GLU A 69 12.47 -0.34 25.62
CA GLU A 69 12.17 -0.04 24.22
C GLU A 69 13.46 0.24 23.49
N PHE A 70 13.88 -0.73 22.75
CA PHE A 70 14.98 -0.74 21.81
C PHE A 70 14.89 0.42 20.82
N LYS A 71 15.68 1.48 21.01
CA LYS A 71 15.75 2.59 20.06
C LYS A 71 16.84 2.34 19.02
N ILE A 72 16.66 1.32 18.17
CA ILE A 72 17.50 1.09 16.95
C ILE A 72 17.64 2.39 16.12
N LYS A 73 16.73 3.35 16.29
CA LYS A 73 16.72 4.66 15.62
C LYS A 73 17.99 5.48 15.84
N ASN A 74 18.74 5.24 16.92
CA ASN A 74 19.89 6.04 17.30
C ASN A 74 21.22 5.50 16.75
N ILE A 75 21.26 4.35 16.08
CA ILE A 75 22.47 3.77 15.52
C ILE A 75 23.04 4.65 14.40
N LYS A 76 24.22 5.22 14.57
CA LYS A 76 24.88 6.07 13.58
C LYS A 76 25.24 5.29 12.31
N ASN A 77 25.73 4.03 12.47
CA ASN A 77 25.99 3.17 11.33
C ASN A 77 24.71 2.72 10.66
N TYR A 78 24.37 3.34 9.55
CA TYR A 78 23.12 3.10 8.80
C TYR A 78 22.95 1.61 8.39
N LYS A 79 24.00 0.94 7.89
CA LYS A 79 23.94 -0.47 7.47
C LYS A 79 23.65 -1.38 8.67
N LEU A 80 24.30 -1.15 9.79
CA LEU A 80 24.08 -1.91 11.02
C LEU A 80 22.66 -1.66 11.58
N ARG A 81 22.19 -0.42 11.53
CA ARG A 81 20.84 -0.06 11.94
C ARG A 81 19.78 -0.77 11.09
N GLU A 82 19.92 -0.77 9.76
CA GLU A 82 18.99 -1.51 8.89
C GLU A 82 19.01 -3.01 9.17
N PHE A 83 20.19 -3.58 9.33
CA PHE A 83 20.36 -4.99 9.68
C PHE A 83 19.62 -5.34 10.97
N LEU A 84 19.77 -4.54 12.04
CA LEU A 84 19.12 -4.82 13.32
C LEU A 84 17.62 -4.57 13.28
N LEU A 85 17.15 -3.56 12.55
CA LEU A 85 15.72 -3.34 12.31
C LEU A 85 15.07 -4.51 11.57
N GLU A 86 15.76 -5.06 10.59
CA GLU A 86 15.31 -6.26 9.88
C GLU A 86 15.17 -7.45 10.83
N ARG A 87 16.15 -7.65 11.73
CA ARG A 87 16.13 -8.71 12.74
C ARG A 87 15.04 -8.53 13.77
N GLU A 88 14.84 -7.31 14.25
CA GLU A 88 13.75 -6.96 15.15
C GLU A 88 12.39 -7.24 14.56
N ASN A 89 12.15 -6.74 13.34
CA ASN A 89 10.92 -7.01 12.61
C ASN A 89 10.66 -8.51 12.42
N LYS A 90 11.72 -9.27 12.20
CA LYS A 90 11.63 -10.72 12.08
C LYS A 90 11.27 -11.38 13.40
N ILE A 91 11.90 -11.00 14.51
CA ILE A 91 11.57 -11.52 15.83
C ILE A 91 10.12 -11.25 16.16
N HIS A 92 9.66 -10.01 15.95
CA HIS A 92 8.25 -9.66 16.13
C HIS A 92 7.32 -10.48 15.25
N PHE A 93 7.72 -10.73 13.99
CA PHE A 93 6.94 -11.57 13.07
C PHE A 93 6.85 -13.02 13.59
N ILE A 94 7.97 -13.61 14.00
CA ILE A 94 8.02 -14.97 14.55
C ILE A 94 7.15 -15.06 15.81
N LEU A 95 7.31 -14.14 16.75
CA LEU A 95 6.56 -14.14 18.02
C LEU A 95 5.06 -13.87 17.85
N LYS A 96 4.67 -13.17 16.81
CA LYS A 96 3.27 -12.83 16.53
C LYS A 96 2.54 -13.90 15.72
N ASN A 97 3.21 -14.56 14.80
CA ASN A 97 2.57 -15.39 13.78
C ASN A 97 2.93 -16.88 13.86
N SER A 98 3.95 -17.22 14.66
CA SER A 98 4.31 -18.62 14.95
C SER A 98 3.77 -18.96 16.33
N HIS A 99 3.03 -20.07 16.46
CA HIS A 99 2.62 -20.56 17.78
C HIS A 99 3.85 -21.12 18.52
N ILE A 100 4.74 -20.21 18.94
CA ILE A 100 5.96 -20.54 19.65
C ILE A 100 5.63 -20.75 21.12
N SER A 101 5.73 -21.99 21.57
CA SER A 101 5.48 -22.39 22.95
C SER A 101 6.77 -22.56 23.77
N SER A 102 7.96 -22.57 23.14
CA SER A 102 9.24 -22.77 23.83
C SER A 102 10.39 -22.00 23.22
N LEU A 103 11.41 -21.70 24.04
CA LEU A 103 12.67 -21.08 23.61
C LEU A 103 13.42 -21.93 22.59
N LYS A 104 13.38 -23.26 22.73
CA LYS A 104 13.97 -24.20 21.77
C LYS A 104 13.32 -24.03 20.39
N GLN A 105 12.01 -24.03 20.35
CA GLN A 105 11.24 -23.84 19.12
C GLN A 105 11.53 -22.47 18.47
N PHE A 106 11.61 -21.39 19.27
CA PHE A 106 12.04 -20.09 18.76
C PHE A 106 13.45 -20.15 18.18
N LYS A 107 14.40 -20.74 18.90
CA LYS A 107 15.79 -20.85 18.45
C LYS A 107 15.88 -21.62 17.13
N ASP A 108 15.16 -22.73 17.02
CA ASP A 108 15.10 -23.53 15.80
C ASP A 108 14.56 -22.73 14.63
N VAL A 109 13.46 -21.98 14.82
CA VAL A 109 12.87 -21.11 13.79
C VAL A 109 13.80 -19.95 13.44
N PHE A 110 14.42 -19.31 14.42
CA PHE A 110 15.29 -18.15 14.21
C PHE A 110 16.66 -18.52 13.62
N GLN A 111 17.26 -19.66 14.02
CA GLN A 111 18.58 -20.12 13.54
C GLN A 111 18.54 -20.88 12.23
N VAL A 112 17.45 -21.58 11.92
CA VAL A 112 17.30 -22.39 10.71
C VAL A 112 17.36 -21.56 9.42
N GLU A 113 17.40 -20.23 9.50
CA GLU A 113 17.63 -19.37 8.33
C GLU A 113 18.91 -19.66 7.56
N ASN A 114 19.94 -20.17 8.22
CA ASN A 114 21.19 -20.54 7.53
C ASN A 114 21.11 -21.92 6.87
N GLN A 115 20.00 -22.65 7.04
CA GLN A 115 19.78 -24.00 6.50
C GLN A 115 18.44 -24.21 5.81
N ILE A 116 17.56 -23.18 5.72
CA ILE A 116 16.34 -23.29 4.93
C ILE A 116 16.77 -23.44 3.47
N LYS A 117 16.55 -24.64 2.93
CA LYS A 117 16.72 -24.90 1.51
C LYS A 117 15.92 -23.83 0.75
N GLU A 118 16.52 -23.29 -0.30
CA GLU A 118 15.95 -22.26 -1.19
C GLU A 118 14.54 -22.54 -1.76
N THR A 119 13.94 -23.66 -1.33
CA THR A 119 12.64 -24.15 -1.76
C THR A 119 11.44 -23.71 -0.89
N ASP A 120 11.67 -22.93 0.19
CA ASP A 120 10.59 -22.46 1.07
C ASP A 120 9.93 -21.20 0.50
N ILE A 121 8.64 -21.31 0.11
CA ILE A 121 7.89 -20.22 -0.49
C ILE A 121 7.61 -19.08 0.51
N ILE A 122 7.47 -19.38 1.81
CA ILE A 122 7.25 -18.35 2.84
C ILE A 122 8.45 -17.41 2.87
N LYS A 123 9.68 -17.94 2.77
CA LYS A 123 10.90 -17.14 2.69
C LYS A 123 10.92 -16.23 1.44
N PHE A 124 10.52 -16.75 0.28
CA PHE A 124 10.42 -15.95 -0.95
C PHE A 124 9.39 -14.82 -0.82
N LEU A 125 8.22 -15.12 -0.27
CA LEU A 125 7.19 -14.10 -0.01
C LEU A 125 7.69 -13.05 1.00
N PHE A 126 8.43 -13.47 2.03
CA PHE A 126 9.00 -12.58 3.03
C PHE A 126 10.08 -11.65 2.41
N ASN A 127 10.99 -12.20 1.60
CA ASN A 127 11.98 -11.40 0.89
C ASN A 127 11.31 -10.32 0.02
N LYS A 128 10.18 -10.63 -0.64
CA LYS A 128 9.39 -9.63 -1.36
C LYS A 128 8.86 -8.50 -0.46
N THR A 129 8.52 -8.80 0.80
CA THR A 129 8.10 -7.72 1.73
C THR A 129 9.25 -6.77 2.04
N ILE A 130 10.47 -7.30 2.17
CA ILE A 130 11.69 -6.51 2.42
C ILE A 130 12.00 -5.65 1.19
N ASP A 131 12.04 -6.26 0.01
CA ASP A 131 12.35 -5.56 -1.24
C ASP A 131 11.38 -4.39 -1.47
N TYR A 132 10.08 -4.64 -1.35
CA TYR A 132 9.08 -3.59 -1.52
C TYR A 132 9.13 -2.50 -0.43
N ASN A 133 9.57 -2.82 0.79
CA ASN A 133 9.81 -1.81 1.82
C ASN A 133 11.00 -0.92 1.47
N LYS A 134 12.12 -1.51 0.98
CA LYS A 134 13.28 -0.76 0.49
C LYS A 134 12.89 0.18 -0.66
N GLU A 135 12.05 -0.31 -1.58
CA GLU A 135 11.51 0.48 -2.70
C GLU A 135 10.43 1.49 -2.29
N ARG A 136 10.09 1.62 -1.00
CA ARG A 136 8.99 2.46 -0.47
C ARG A 136 7.61 2.11 -1.07
N ARG A 137 7.45 0.87 -1.54
CA ARG A 137 6.21 0.31 -2.10
C ARG A 137 5.39 -0.41 -1.03
N TYR A 138 5.07 0.27 0.05
CA TYR A 138 4.48 -0.29 1.27
C TYR A 138 3.15 -1.03 1.04
N SER A 139 2.33 -0.60 0.07
CA SER A 139 1.08 -1.32 -0.27
C SER A 139 1.36 -2.72 -0.82
N TYR A 140 2.40 -2.88 -1.62
CA TYR A 140 2.83 -4.19 -2.11
C TYR A 140 3.40 -5.03 -0.97
N SER A 141 4.28 -4.47 -0.16
CA SER A 141 4.81 -5.15 1.02
C SER A 141 3.68 -5.69 1.91
N ASN A 142 2.67 -4.86 2.22
CA ASN A 142 1.51 -5.29 3.01
C ASN A 142 0.68 -6.39 2.34
N SER A 143 0.56 -6.38 0.99
CA SER A 143 -0.10 -7.45 0.26
C SER A 143 0.60 -8.79 0.44
N TYR A 144 1.93 -8.81 0.39
CA TYR A 144 2.73 -10.02 0.63
C TYR A 144 2.66 -10.47 2.09
N LYS A 145 2.71 -9.55 3.07
CA LYS A 145 2.51 -9.86 4.49
C LYS A 145 1.17 -10.55 4.74
N ASN A 146 0.10 -10.00 4.18
CA ASN A 146 -1.25 -10.59 4.31
C ASN A 146 -1.31 -11.98 3.66
N THR A 147 -0.60 -12.19 2.54
CA THR A 147 -0.52 -13.51 1.88
C THR A 147 0.19 -14.51 2.78
N ILE A 148 1.32 -14.15 3.38
CA ILE A 148 2.06 -14.99 4.33
C ILE A 148 1.16 -15.37 5.51
N THR A 149 0.54 -14.36 6.16
CA THR A 149 -0.37 -14.59 7.29
C THR A 149 -1.47 -15.59 6.93
N LYS A 150 -2.11 -15.41 5.76
CA LYS A 150 -3.22 -16.27 5.34
C LYS A 150 -2.77 -17.69 4.98
N ILE A 151 -1.59 -17.86 4.40
CA ILE A 151 -0.99 -19.18 4.16
C ILE A 151 -0.70 -19.87 5.50
N MET A 152 -0.07 -19.17 6.43
CA MET A 152 0.29 -19.73 7.75
C MET A 152 -0.96 -20.12 8.56
N GLU A 153 -2.04 -19.33 8.52
CA GLU A 153 -3.33 -19.69 9.10
C GLU A 153 -3.90 -20.97 8.49
N TYR A 154 -3.77 -21.15 7.18
CA TYR A 154 -4.27 -22.32 6.47
C TYR A 154 -3.49 -23.60 6.79
N ILE A 155 -2.15 -23.51 6.81
CA ILE A 155 -1.31 -24.71 6.99
C ILE A 155 -0.98 -25.00 8.45
N GLY A 156 -1.22 -24.08 9.39
CA GLY A 156 -0.84 -24.19 10.80
C GLY A 156 0.67 -24.27 11.07
N LYS A 157 1.49 -23.86 10.10
CA LYS A 157 2.96 -23.95 10.13
C LYS A 157 3.59 -22.67 9.59
N ASP A 158 4.86 -22.47 9.86
CA ASP A 158 5.65 -21.33 9.39
C ASP A 158 6.51 -21.63 8.15
N ARG A 159 6.39 -22.83 7.60
CA ARG A 159 7.15 -23.32 6.44
C ARG A 159 6.24 -24.04 5.45
N LEU A 160 6.52 -23.80 4.17
CA LEU A 160 5.81 -24.44 3.06
C LEU A 160 6.78 -24.53 1.88
N LYS A 161 6.99 -25.75 1.36
CA LYS A 161 7.84 -25.94 0.19
C LYS A 161 7.06 -25.65 -1.09
N PHE A 162 7.72 -25.18 -2.14
CA PHE A 162 7.12 -25.03 -3.48
C PHE A 162 6.51 -26.35 -3.97
N TYR A 163 7.13 -27.48 -3.65
CA TYR A 163 6.68 -28.81 -4.05
C TYR A 163 5.38 -29.25 -3.37
N ASP A 164 5.02 -28.66 -2.24
CA ASP A 164 3.77 -28.96 -1.52
C ASP A 164 2.57 -28.24 -2.12
N ILE A 165 2.80 -27.27 -3.03
CA ILE A 165 1.74 -26.44 -3.63
C ILE A 165 1.42 -26.99 -5.02
N ASP A 166 0.50 -27.91 -5.08
CA ASP A 166 -0.11 -28.41 -6.32
C ASP A 166 -1.47 -27.76 -6.60
N VAL A 167 -2.14 -28.21 -7.65
CA VAL A 167 -3.49 -27.73 -8.03
C VAL A 167 -4.50 -27.99 -6.93
N LYS A 168 -4.42 -29.16 -6.27
CA LYS A 168 -5.35 -29.55 -5.19
C LYS A 168 -5.14 -28.69 -3.96
N TRP A 169 -3.88 -28.38 -3.61
CA TRP A 169 -3.55 -27.46 -2.52
C TRP A 169 -4.14 -26.07 -2.77
N LEU A 170 -3.99 -25.52 -3.99
CA LEU A 170 -4.55 -24.21 -4.36
C LEU A 170 -6.08 -24.18 -4.29
N GLN A 171 -6.75 -25.24 -4.72
CA GLN A 171 -8.21 -25.37 -4.61
C GLN A 171 -8.68 -25.41 -3.16
N ASN A 172 -7.97 -26.15 -2.30
CA ASN A 172 -8.29 -26.23 -0.88
C ASN A 172 -8.02 -24.91 -0.16
N PHE A 173 -6.91 -24.23 -0.49
CA PHE A 173 -6.61 -22.88 0.02
C PHE A 173 -7.68 -21.86 -0.41
N GLU A 174 -8.16 -21.92 -1.65
CA GLU A 174 -9.28 -21.10 -2.12
C GLU A 174 -10.53 -21.33 -1.28
N LYS A 175 -10.93 -22.59 -1.06
CA LYS A 175 -12.08 -22.94 -0.21
C LYS A 175 -11.90 -22.39 1.21
N PHE A 176 -10.73 -22.58 1.81
CA PHE A 176 -10.41 -22.04 3.14
C PHE A 176 -10.56 -20.53 3.22
N VAL A 177 -10.00 -19.79 2.24
CA VAL A 177 -10.08 -18.34 2.21
C VAL A 177 -11.51 -17.84 2.02
N ILE A 178 -12.31 -18.48 1.15
CA ILE A 178 -13.71 -18.11 0.92
C ILE A 178 -14.54 -18.37 2.17
N ASN A 179 -14.34 -19.48 2.87
CA ASN A 179 -15.04 -19.83 4.10
C ASN A 179 -14.65 -18.92 5.29
N SER A 180 -13.56 -18.15 5.18
CA SER A 180 -13.14 -17.15 6.17
C SER A 180 -13.74 -15.75 5.92
N ASP A 181 -14.86 -15.63 5.21
CA ASP A 181 -15.53 -14.37 4.83
C ASP A 181 -14.64 -13.38 4.08
N ILE A 182 -13.57 -13.86 3.47
CA ILE A 182 -12.65 -13.04 2.71
C ILE A 182 -13.14 -12.90 1.27
N SER A 183 -13.12 -11.67 0.77
CA SER A 183 -13.58 -11.40 -0.60
C SER A 183 -12.76 -12.18 -1.63
N LYS A 184 -13.44 -12.67 -2.68
CA LYS A 184 -12.77 -13.31 -3.84
C LYS A 184 -11.67 -12.42 -4.44
N SER A 185 -11.82 -11.08 -4.37
CA SER A 185 -10.76 -10.15 -4.81
C SER A 185 -9.49 -10.25 -3.98
N SER A 186 -9.61 -10.42 -2.66
CA SER A 186 -8.46 -10.61 -1.76
C SER A 186 -7.78 -11.95 -2.03
N LEU A 187 -8.55 -13.02 -2.22
CA LEU A 187 -8.03 -14.32 -2.66
C LEU A 187 -7.22 -14.18 -3.96
N GLY A 188 -7.75 -13.42 -4.95
CA GLY A 188 -7.04 -13.16 -6.20
C GLY A 188 -5.67 -12.49 -5.99
N PHE A 189 -5.53 -11.62 -4.98
CA PHE A 189 -4.22 -11.04 -4.61
C PHE A 189 -3.29 -12.08 -3.98
N TYR A 190 -3.76 -12.91 -3.07
CA TYR A 190 -2.95 -13.97 -2.47
C TYR A 190 -2.41 -14.93 -3.53
N LEU A 191 -3.26 -15.40 -4.41
CA LEU A 191 -2.89 -16.31 -5.50
C LEU A 191 -1.90 -15.67 -6.50
N LYS A 192 -2.06 -14.38 -6.81
CA LYS A 192 -1.11 -13.64 -7.67
C LYS A 192 0.25 -13.50 -7.01
N ASN A 193 0.31 -13.27 -5.70
CA ASN A 193 1.57 -13.18 -4.96
C ASN A 193 2.28 -14.54 -4.94
N ILE A 194 1.55 -15.64 -4.68
CA ILE A 194 2.07 -17.01 -4.78
C ILE A 194 2.62 -17.26 -6.20
N ARG A 195 1.85 -16.93 -7.24
CA ARG A 195 2.27 -17.11 -8.64
C ARG A 195 3.53 -16.33 -8.97
N THR A 196 3.66 -15.10 -8.45
CA THR A 196 4.83 -14.25 -8.70
C THR A 196 6.10 -14.89 -8.14
N VAL A 197 6.08 -15.42 -6.93
CA VAL A 197 7.27 -16.04 -6.34
C VAL A 197 7.58 -17.40 -6.99
N PHE A 198 6.58 -18.15 -7.48
CA PHE A 198 6.82 -19.32 -8.33
C PHE A 198 7.58 -18.95 -9.61
N ASN A 199 7.12 -17.92 -10.32
CA ASN A 199 7.77 -17.47 -11.55
C ASN A 199 9.24 -17.05 -11.28
N GLU A 200 9.48 -16.32 -10.20
CA GLU A 200 10.83 -15.90 -9.82
C GLU A 200 11.72 -17.08 -9.44
N ALA A 201 11.21 -18.05 -8.71
CA ALA A 201 11.96 -19.24 -8.33
C ALA A 201 12.33 -20.11 -9.54
N ILE A 202 11.45 -20.17 -10.55
CA ILE A 202 11.72 -20.84 -11.83
C ILE A 202 12.77 -20.07 -12.64
N GLU A 203 12.64 -18.76 -12.75
CA GLU A 203 13.58 -17.88 -13.45
C GLU A 203 15.01 -18.01 -12.86
N LYS A 204 15.09 -18.06 -11.54
CA LYS A 204 16.34 -18.28 -10.80
C LYS A 204 16.82 -19.74 -10.79
N LYS A 205 16.12 -20.64 -11.48
CA LYS A 205 16.43 -22.10 -11.54
C LYS A 205 16.49 -22.79 -10.18
N ILE A 206 15.76 -22.27 -9.19
CA ILE A 206 15.68 -22.85 -7.84
C ILE A 206 14.71 -24.02 -7.81
N ILE A 207 13.65 -23.94 -8.63
CA ILE A 207 12.67 -24.99 -8.82
C ILE A 207 12.47 -25.28 -10.31
N PRO A 208 12.13 -26.52 -10.68
CA PRO A 208 11.84 -26.87 -12.07
C PRO A 208 10.46 -26.34 -12.51
N LYS A 209 10.28 -26.06 -13.81
CA LYS A 209 9.03 -25.54 -14.37
C LYS A 209 7.88 -26.55 -14.29
N GLU A 210 8.18 -27.82 -14.20
CA GLU A 210 7.24 -28.94 -14.17
C GLU A 210 6.32 -28.89 -12.94
N ILE A 211 6.80 -28.38 -11.82
CA ILE A 211 5.99 -28.25 -10.58
C ILE A 211 5.11 -26.99 -10.57
N TYR A 212 5.18 -26.13 -11.60
CA TYR A 212 4.38 -24.91 -11.67
C TYR A 212 2.89 -25.20 -11.69
N PRO A 213 2.10 -24.79 -10.64
CA PRO A 213 0.73 -25.26 -10.50
C PRO A 213 -0.32 -24.42 -11.27
N PHE A 214 0.09 -23.31 -11.89
CA PHE A 214 -0.82 -22.37 -12.57
C PHE A 214 -0.86 -22.59 -14.10
N GLY A 215 -1.99 -22.30 -14.74
CA GLY A 215 -2.13 -22.33 -16.20
C GLY A 215 -3.48 -22.87 -16.68
N LYS A 216 -3.74 -22.79 -18.00
CA LYS A 216 -5.02 -23.17 -18.61
C LYS A 216 -5.46 -24.62 -18.31
N LYS A 217 -4.51 -25.57 -18.23
CA LYS A 217 -4.75 -26.98 -17.90
C LYS A 217 -4.43 -27.32 -16.43
N ARG A 218 -4.19 -26.32 -15.60
CA ARG A 218 -3.85 -26.44 -14.18
C ARG A 218 -4.75 -25.51 -13.37
N TYR A 219 -4.26 -24.82 -12.36
CA TYR A 219 -5.06 -23.87 -11.59
C TYR A 219 -5.12 -22.50 -12.32
N VAL A 220 -6.33 -22.02 -12.57
CA VAL A 220 -6.59 -20.71 -13.19
C VAL A 220 -7.05 -19.74 -12.11
N ILE A 221 -6.31 -18.64 -11.97
CA ILE A 221 -6.73 -17.54 -11.09
C ILE A 221 -7.90 -16.81 -11.75
N SER A 222 -9.11 -17.01 -11.23
CA SER A 222 -10.32 -16.36 -11.76
C SER A 222 -10.23 -14.85 -11.65
N GLY A 223 -10.38 -14.17 -12.76
CA GLY A 223 -10.55 -12.72 -12.81
C GLY A 223 -11.96 -12.36 -12.32
N ILE A 224 -12.07 -11.54 -11.29
CA ILE A 224 -13.36 -11.01 -10.86
C ILE A 224 -13.47 -9.60 -11.41
N SER A 225 -14.30 -9.42 -12.41
CA SER A 225 -14.79 -8.11 -12.79
C SER A 225 -15.94 -7.76 -11.84
N LYS A 226 -15.71 -6.85 -10.88
CA LYS A 226 -16.79 -6.26 -10.10
C LYS A 226 -17.27 -5.01 -10.82
N LYS A 227 -18.58 -4.91 -11.04
CA LYS A 227 -19.19 -3.64 -11.43
C LYS A 227 -18.79 -2.59 -10.38
N LYS A 228 -18.34 -1.45 -10.86
CA LYS A 228 -17.97 -0.31 -10.01
C LYS A 228 -19.20 0.55 -9.79
N ASN A 229 -19.48 0.86 -8.55
CA ASN A 229 -20.54 1.75 -8.20
C ASN A 229 -20.10 3.21 -8.41
N LEU A 230 -21.06 4.04 -8.74
CA LEU A 230 -20.93 5.49 -8.93
C LEU A 230 -22.17 6.20 -8.34
N LEU A 231 -22.09 7.51 -8.20
CA LEU A 231 -23.24 8.33 -7.88
C LEU A 231 -23.90 8.84 -9.16
N SER A 232 -25.21 8.80 -9.21
CA SER A 232 -26.00 9.48 -10.25
C SER A 232 -25.84 11.00 -10.15
N LEU A 233 -26.24 11.72 -11.20
CA LEU A 233 -26.20 13.19 -11.20
C LEU A 233 -27.04 13.78 -10.05
N GLU A 234 -28.19 13.18 -9.75
CA GLU A 234 -29.03 13.61 -8.63
C GLU A 234 -28.39 13.40 -7.28
N GLU A 235 -27.77 12.22 -7.07
CA GLU A 235 -27.04 11.91 -5.84
C GLU A 235 -25.83 12.83 -5.67
N LEU A 236 -25.11 13.15 -6.75
CA LEU A 236 -24.02 14.14 -6.74
C LEU A 236 -24.53 15.53 -6.33
N LYS A 237 -25.67 15.97 -6.89
CA LYS A 237 -26.31 17.24 -6.51
C LYS A 237 -26.73 17.24 -5.04
N LYS A 238 -27.36 16.16 -4.56
CA LYS A 238 -27.72 16.00 -3.13
C LYS A 238 -26.47 16.11 -2.24
N LEU A 239 -25.40 15.38 -2.56
CA LEU A 239 -24.16 15.41 -1.80
C LEU A 239 -23.50 16.80 -1.84
N LYS A 240 -23.47 17.48 -3.00
CA LYS A 240 -22.89 18.83 -3.16
C LYS A 240 -23.61 19.85 -2.30
N ASN A 241 -24.94 19.84 -2.31
CA ASN A 241 -25.79 20.84 -1.66
C ASN A 241 -26.01 20.57 -0.16
N PHE A 242 -25.62 19.39 0.32
CA PHE A 242 -25.79 19.03 1.73
C PHE A 242 -24.94 19.92 2.64
N LYS A 243 -25.63 20.59 3.58
CA LYS A 243 -24.96 21.42 4.60
C LYS A 243 -24.80 20.62 5.87
N THR A 244 -23.65 20.71 6.49
CA THR A 244 -23.35 20.02 7.76
C THR A 244 -22.42 20.87 8.63
N ASN A 245 -22.72 20.91 9.92
CA ASN A 245 -21.86 21.54 10.93
C ASN A 245 -20.75 20.58 11.42
N ASN A 246 -20.78 19.32 11.00
CA ASN A 246 -19.75 18.36 11.36
C ASN A 246 -18.52 18.54 10.44
N ALA A 247 -17.43 19.06 11.01
CA ALA A 247 -16.20 19.37 10.29
C ALA A 247 -15.60 18.14 9.57
N PHE A 248 -15.71 16.94 10.14
CA PHE A 248 -15.21 15.72 9.52
C PHE A 248 -16.05 15.29 8.30
N LYS A 249 -17.38 15.40 8.39
CA LYS A 249 -18.28 15.15 7.26
C LYS A 249 -18.05 16.18 6.16
N GLN A 250 -17.91 17.46 6.52
CA GLN A 250 -17.62 18.53 5.57
C GLN A 250 -16.29 18.28 4.87
N ARG A 251 -15.23 17.93 5.62
CA ARG A 251 -13.92 17.61 5.05
C ARG A 251 -14.01 16.42 4.07
N ALA A 252 -14.77 15.38 4.40
CA ALA A 252 -14.94 14.23 3.51
C ALA A 252 -15.69 14.61 2.21
N LYS A 253 -16.69 15.47 2.28
CA LYS A 253 -17.39 16.04 1.13
C LYS A 253 -16.45 16.88 0.26
N ASP A 254 -15.68 17.78 0.88
CA ASP A 254 -14.74 18.65 0.18
C ASP A 254 -13.71 17.81 -0.61
N PHE A 255 -13.09 16.81 0.00
CA PHE A 255 -12.12 15.95 -0.69
C PHE A 255 -12.75 15.01 -1.72
N PHE A 256 -14.02 14.61 -1.55
CA PHE A 256 -14.75 13.90 -2.60
C PHE A 256 -14.88 14.76 -3.84
N PHE A 257 -15.32 16.03 -3.69
CA PHE A 257 -15.45 16.95 -4.81
C PHE A 257 -14.11 17.43 -5.35
N PHE A 258 -13.09 17.58 -4.50
CA PHE A 258 -11.74 17.83 -5.02
C PHE A 258 -11.26 16.69 -5.93
N SER A 259 -11.43 15.43 -5.52
CA SER A 259 -11.15 14.29 -6.39
C SER A 259 -11.97 14.31 -7.68
N PHE A 260 -13.26 14.66 -7.60
CA PHE A 260 -14.15 14.76 -8.74
C PHE A 260 -13.67 15.83 -9.75
N TYR A 261 -13.40 17.04 -9.30
CA TYR A 261 -12.96 18.16 -10.16
C TYR A 261 -11.51 17.99 -10.65
N SER A 262 -10.66 17.30 -9.91
CA SER A 262 -9.26 17.06 -10.29
C SER A 262 -9.07 15.81 -11.16
N ASN A 263 -9.97 15.57 -12.12
CA ASN A 263 -9.89 14.45 -13.05
C ASN A 263 -9.87 13.07 -12.36
N GLY A 264 -10.56 12.96 -11.23
CA GLY A 264 -10.60 11.73 -10.45
C GLY A 264 -9.28 11.38 -9.77
N MET A 265 -8.54 12.36 -9.32
CA MET A 265 -7.28 12.19 -8.60
C MET A 265 -7.45 11.26 -7.40
N THR A 266 -6.52 10.32 -7.20
CA THR A 266 -6.65 9.39 -6.07
C THR A 266 -6.29 10.07 -4.75
N VAL A 267 -6.79 9.57 -3.62
CA VAL A 267 -6.43 10.11 -2.29
C VAL A 267 -4.93 10.15 -2.06
N LYS A 268 -4.19 9.18 -2.60
CA LYS A 268 -2.73 9.18 -2.52
C LYS A 268 -2.14 10.37 -3.28
N ASP A 269 -2.59 10.59 -4.52
CA ASP A 269 -2.07 11.68 -5.35
C ASP A 269 -2.43 13.03 -4.71
N ILE A 270 -3.65 13.18 -4.15
CA ILE A 270 -4.08 14.38 -3.42
C ILE A 270 -3.20 14.62 -2.17
N ALA A 271 -2.93 13.56 -1.40
CA ALA A 271 -2.15 13.68 -0.18
C ALA A 271 -0.69 14.11 -0.42
N PHE A 272 -0.16 13.75 -1.59
CA PHE A 272 1.22 14.09 -1.99
C PHE A 272 1.30 15.20 -3.04
N LEU A 273 0.22 15.94 -3.29
CA LEU A 273 0.23 17.13 -4.15
C LEU A 273 1.09 18.22 -3.53
N GLN A 274 2.00 18.79 -4.31
CA GLN A 274 2.98 19.79 -3.85
C GLN A 274 2.76 21.14 -4.51
N ASN A 275 3.12 22.21 -3.82
CA ASN A 275 2.95 23.58 -4.28
C ASN A 275 3.83 23.91 -5.49
N ASP A 276 4.97 23.25 -5.67
CA ASP A 276 5.84 23.40 -6.82
C ASP A 276 5.30 22.83 -8.13
N GLN A 277 4.16 22.11 -8.07
CA GLN A 277 3.48 21.54 -9.23
C GLN A 277 2.50 22.51 -9.90
N PHE A 278 2.27 23.68 -9.30
CA PHE A 278 1.32 24.67 -9.79
C PHE A 278 1.94 25.58 -10.84
N ARG A 279 1.15 25.91 -11.85
CA ARG A 279 1.56 26.73 -13.00
C ARG A 279 0.41 27.67 -13.40
N LYS A 280 0.75 28.73 -14.11
CA LYS A 280 -0.18 29.63 -14.77
C LYS A 280 0.11 29.68 -16.26
N ASP A 281 -0.91 29.75 -17.08
CA ASP A 281 -0.80 30.08 -18.50
C ASP A 281 -1.88 31.07 -18.89
N THR A 282 -1.62 31.78 -20.01
CA THR A 282 -2.60 32.69 -20.62
C THR A 282 -3.09 32.05 -21.90
N ILE A 283 -4.38 31.84 -22.01
CA ILE A 283 -5.01 31.41 -23.24
C ILE A 283 -5.76 32.57 -23.91
N ILE A 284 -5.79 32.55 -25.23
CA ILE A 284 -6.63 33.43 -26.01
C ILE A 284 -7.90 32.65 -26.35
N THR A 285 -9.03 33.16 -25.97
CA THR A 285 -10.36 32.60 -26.28
C THR A 285 -11.25 33.67 -26.88
N LYS A 286 -12.43 33.30 -27.41
CA LYS A 286 -13.43 34.26 -27.88
C LYS A 286 -14.52 34.43 -26.81
N ASP A 287 -14.92 35.66 -26.54
CA ASP A 287 -16.09 35.97 -25.71
C ASP A 287 -17.40 35.66 -26.44
N SER A 288 -18.54 35.90 -25.80
CA SER A 288 -19.86 35.72 -26.38
C SER A 288 -20.13 36.60 -27.62
N ASN A 289 -19.33 37.65 -27.82
CA ASN A 289 -19.42 38.60 -28.93
C ASN A 289 -18.40 38.30 -30.04
N GLY A 290 -17.60 37.22 -29.88
CA GLY A 290 -16.58 36.81 -30.85
C GLY A 290 -15.23 37.52 -30.71
N ASN A 291 -15.05 38.43 -29.72
CA ASN A 291 -13.79 39.17 -29.50
C ASN A 291 -12.76 38.27 -28.83
N GLN A 292 -11.49 38.46 -29.17
CA GLN A 292 -10.41 37.75 -28.52
C GLN A 292 -10.20 38.27 -27.10
N VAL A 293 -10.30 37.39 -26.12
CA VAL A 293 -10.05 37.68 -24.71
C VAL A 293 -8.91 36.81 -24.19
N LYS A 294 -7.99 37.43 -23.47
CA LYS A 294 -6.93 36.71 -22.75
C LYS A 294 -7.45 36.28 -21.40
N ILE A 295 -7.43 34.96 -21.12
CA ILE A 295 -7.83 34.39 -19.84
C ILE A 295 -6.62 33.75 -19.21
N GLU A 296 -6.26 34.16 -17.99
CA GLU A 296 -5.28 33.46 -17.17
C GLU A 296 -5.91 32.20 -16.60
N ARG A 297 -5.23 31.08 -16.73
CA ARG A 297 -5.62 29.80 -16.15
C ARG A 297 -4.56 29.30 -15.20
N GLU A 298 -5.00 28.92 -14.03
CA GLU A 298 -4.16 28.18 -13.07
C GLU A 298 -4.40 26.68 -13.25
N TYR A 299 -3.33 25.93 -13.21
CA TYR A 299 -3.35 24.48 -13.31
C TYR A 299 -2.21 23.88 -12.51
N PHE A 300 -2.30 22.60 -12.19
CA PHE A 300 -1.19 21.82 -11.68
C PHE A 300 -0.88 20.65 -12.58
N GLU A 301 0.37 20.21 -12.53
CA GLU A 301 0.88 19.10 -13.30
C GLU A 301 1.49 18.07 -12.37
N PHE A 302 1.10 16.83 -12.53
CA PHE A 302 1.69 15.72 -11.78
C PHE A 302 2.04 14.55 -12.68
N TYR A 303 3.03 13.78 -12.25
CA TYR A 303 3.56 12.68 -13.01
C TYR A 303 3.06 11.35 -12.49
N LYS A 304 2.47 10.55 -13.34
CA LYS A 304 1.97 9.21 -13.02
C LYS A 304 2.82 8.15 -13.71
N LYS A 305 3.52 7.35 -12.91
CA LYS A 305 4.31 6.24 -13.41
C LYS A 305 3.40 5.05 -13.67
N ASN A 306 3.36 4.58 -14.91
CA ASN A 306 2.63 3.40 -15.32
C ASN A 306 3.41 2.11 -15.01
N LYS A 307 2.73 0.95 -15.09
CA LYS A 307 3.37 -0.37 -14.90
C LYS A 307 4.51 -0.64 -15.89
N SER A 308 4.43 -0.05 -17.07
CA SER A 308 5.46 -0.12 -18.13
C SER A 308 6.63 0.84 -17.93
N SER A 309 6.80 1.42 -16.73
CA SER A 309 7.79 2.45 -16.41
C SER A 309 7.63 3.78 -17.19
N THR A 310 6.63 3.89 -18.06
CA THR A 310 6.33 5.14 -18.76
C THR A 310 5.73 6.14 -17.79
N VAL A 311 6.29 7.34 -17.75
CA VAL A 311 5.78 8.43 -16.93
C VAL A 311 4.85 9.28 -17.80
N LYS A 312 3.58 9.36 -17.40
CA LYS A 312 2.63 10.29 -18.03
C LYS A 312 2.49 11.54 -17.19
N LYS A 313 2.59 12.69 -17.84
CA LYS A 313 2.30 14.01 -17.30
C LYS A 313 0.78 14.22 -17.40
N ILE A 314 0.15 14.55 -16.31
CA ILE A 314 -1.28 14.86 -16.23
C ILE A 314 -1.40 16.31 -15.82
N ARG A 315 -2.15 17.08 -16.62
CA ARG A 315 -2.48 18.47 -16.33
C ARG A 315 -3.93 18.56 -15.87
N THR A 316 -4.18 19.33 -14.82
CA THR A 316 -5.50 19.58 -14.27
C THR A 316 -5.69 21.08 -14.05
N ASN A 317 -6.66 21.68 -14.72
CA ASN A 317 -7.03 23.08 -14.50
C ASN A 317 -7.71 23.23 -13.14
N ILE A 318 -7.41 24.31 -12.44
CA ILE A 318 -7.97 24.61 -11.14
C ILE A 318 -9.31 25.32 -11.34
N THR A 319 -10.37 24.74 -10.75
CA THR A 319 -11.67 25.39 -10.71
C THR A 319 -11.79 26.25 -9.44
N LYS A 320 -12.77 27.15 -9.42
CA LYS A 320 -13.06 27.99 -8.25
C LYS A 320 -13.34 27.13 -7.00
N GLU A 321 -14.07 26.03 -7.16
CA GLU A 321 -14.37 25.10 -6.07
C GLU A 321 -13.12 24.41 -5.56
N MET A 322 -12.18 24.03 -6.45
CA MET A 322 -10.91 23.44 -6.04
C MET A 322 -10.07 24.44 -5.25
N SER A 323 -9.99 25.70 -5.69
CA SER A 323 -9.28 26.75 -4.97
C SER A 323 -9.83 26.92 -3.55
N GLN A 324 -11.14 27.03 -3.40
CA GLN A 324 -11.80 27.13 -2.08
C GLN A 324 -11.50 25.94 -1.15
N ILE A 325 -11.43 24.71 -1.71
CA ILE A 325 -11.08 23.54 -0.93
C ILE A 325 -9.59 23.57 -0.52
N MET A 326 -8.72 24.01 -1.41
CA MET A 326 -7.29 24.16 -1.14
C MET A 326 -7.04 25.17 -0.01
N ASP A 327 -7.65 26.36 -0.09
CA ASP A 327 -7.52 27.40 0.93
C ASP A 327 -8.02 26.92 2.30
N LYS A 328 -9.15 26.21 2.31
CA LYS A 328 -9.74 25.67 3.54
C LYS A 328 -8.92 24.59 4.21
N HIS A 329 -8.18 23.80 3.46
CA HIS A 329 -7.48 22.60 3.93
C HIS A 329 -5.97 22.67 3.70
N GLN A 330 -5.43 23.87 3.52
CA GLN A 330 -3.99 24.10 3.30
C GLN A 330 -3.13 23.56 4.44
N ASN A 331 -1.92 23.18 4.09
CA ASN A 331 -0.97 22.66 5.07
C ASN A 331 -0.15 23.82 5.68
N LEU A 332 -0.36 24.04 6.96
CA LEU A 332 0.34 25.07 7.75
C LEU A 332 1.42 24.47 8.67
N ASN A 333 1.67 23.15 8.58
CA ASN A 333 2.65 22.48 9.44
C ASN A 333 4.08 22.89 9.04
N GLU A 334 4.85 23.30 10.02
CA GLU A 334 6.24 23.70 9.85
C GLU A 334 7.08 22.58 9.22
N GLY A 335 7.85 22.89 8.17
CA GLY A 335 8.65 21.91 7.42
C GLY A 335 7.88 21.02 6.43
N LEU A 336 6.55 21.06 6.42
CA LEU A 336 5.69 20.26 5.52
C LEU A 336 4.80 21.13 4.60
N GLN A 337 5.02 22.46 4.58
CA GLN A 337 4.23 23.41 3.78
C GLN A 337 4.37 23.20 2.27
N HIS A 338 5.35 22.42 1.83
CA HIS A 338 5.48 22.04 0.42
C HIS A 338 4.31 21.15 -0.05
N PHE A 339 3.64 20.42 0.85
CA PHE A 339 2.39 19.73 0.52
C PHE A 339 1.22 20.71 0.58
N VAL A 340 0.34 20.64 -0.42
CA VAL A 340 -0.85 21.52 -0.52
C VAL A 340 -1.80 21.33 0.66
N PHE A 341 -2.06 20.08 1.01
CA PHE A 341 -3.06 19.72 2.02
C PHE A 341 -2.43 19.25 3.32
N ASP A 342 -3.08 19.61 4.43
CA ASP A 342 -2.75 19.14 5.78
C ASP A 342 -3.17 17.66 6.00
N ILE A 343 -2.54 16.76 5.23
CA ILE A 343 -2.79 15.30 5.27
C ILE A 343 -1.55 14.58 5.78
N ILE A 344 -0.39 14.95 5.26
CA ILE A 344 0.90 14.37 5.67
C ILE A 344 1.40 15.09 6.91
N LYS A 345 1.63 14.32 7.97
CA LYS A 345 2.06 14.79 9.29
C LYS A 345 3.49 14.37 9.64
N SER A 346 4.07 13.53 8.82
CA SER A 346 5.33 12.85 9.09
C SER A 346 6.37 13.17 8.04
N PHE A 347 7.66 13.15 8.45
CA PHE A 347 8.79 13.41 7.55
C PHE A 347 9.29 12.13 6.86
N ASP A 348 9.23 10.99 7.50
CA ASP A 348 9.66 9.73 6.92
C ASP A 348 8.59 9.06 6.04
N SER A 349 9.03 8.41 4.99
CA SER A 349 8.17 7.87 3.95
C SER A 349 7.19 6.77 4.43
N LEU A 350 7.55 6.00 5.45
CA LEU A 350 6.67 4.96 6.00
C LEU A 350 5.52 5.58 6.79
N ASN A 351 5.80 6.59 7.61
CA ASN A 351 4.76 7.27 8.37
C ASN A 351 3.92 8.17 7.45
N GLN A 352 4.49 8.82 6.41
CA GLN A 352 3.71 9.48 5.36
C GLN A 352 2.73 8.50 4.67
N TYR A 353 3.17 7.27 4.40
CA TYR A 353 2.28 6.23 3.90
C TYR A 353 1.14 5.93 4.88
N LYS A 354 1.42 5.85 6.19
CA LYS A 354 0.39 5.63 7.23
C LYS A 354 -0.57 6.82 7.34
N ASP A 355 -0.06 8.05 7.25
CA ASP A 355 -0.85 9.29 7.31
C ASP A 355 -1.92 9.29 6.21
N TYR A 356 -1.54 9.11 4.93
CA TYR A 356 -2.52 9.09 3.87
C TYR A 356 -3.47 7.89 3.95
N LYS A 357 -3.02 6.74 4.43
CA LYS A 357 -3.89 5.58 4.64
C LYS A 357 -4.93 5.83 5.72
N ASN A 358 -4.53 6.44 6.83
CA ASN A 358 -5.44 6.82 7.90
C ASN A 358 -6.43 7.89 7.42
N PHE A 359 -5.95 8.89 6.71
CA PHE A 359 -6.80 9.91 6.10
C PHE A 359 -7.85 9.28 5.17
N ASN A 360 -7.44 8.41 4.24
CA ASN A 360 -8.36 7.68 3.36
C ASN A 360 -9.40 6.86 4.14
N ARG A 361 -9.01 6.21 5.24
CA ARG A 361 -9.91 5.46 6.11
C ARG A 361 -10.95 6.38 6.76
N ILE A 362 -10.52 7.53 7.28
CA ILE A 362 -11.40 8.52 7.92
C ILE A 362 -12.36 9.10 6.89
N LEU A 363 -11.88 9.52 5.71
CA LEU A 363 -12.73 10.02 4.63
C LEU A 363 -13.83 9.03 4.27
N ASN A 364 -13.47 7.76 4.03
CA ASN A 364 -14.46 6.75 3.66
C ASN A 364 -15.46 6.46 4.79
N LYS A 365 -15.05 6.54 6.07
CA LYS A 365 -15.97 6.42 7.20
C LYS A 365 -16.99 7.56 7.20
N GLN A 366 -16.54 8.79 6.97
CA GLN A 366 -17.41 9.97 6.96
C GLN A 366 -18.32 10.01 5.73
N LEU A 367 -17.82 9.62 4.55
CA LEU A 367 -18.64 9.49 3.34
C LEU A 367 -19.78 8.49 3.53
N LYS A 368 -19.53 7.35 4.18
CA LYS A 368 -20.58 6.38 4.51
C LYS A 368 -21.64 6.97 5.44
N SER A 369 -21.21 7.74 6.44
CA SER A 369 -22.14 8.43 7.34
C SER A 369 -22.97 9.49 6.59
N LEU A 370 -22.34 10.27 5.71
CA LEU A 370 -23.05 11.23 4.83
C LEU A 370 -24.06 10.53 3.92
N ALA A 371 -23.70 9.38 3.38
CA ALA A 371 -24.59 8.62 2.50
C ALA A 371 -25.86 8.16 3.24
N ILE A 372 -25.72 7.76 4.49
CA ILE A 372 -26.87 7.41 5.34
C ILE A 372 -27.76 8.64 5.58
N ASP A 373 -27.17 9.79 5.93
CA ASP A 373 -27.92 11.04 6.14
C ASP A 373 -28.71 11.49 4.90
N LEU A 374 -28.20 11.16 3.71
CA LEU A 374 -28.75 11.56 2.40
C LEU A 374 -29.65 10.51 1.75
N GLY A 375 -29.79 9.33 2.33
CA GLY A 375 -30.48 8.20 1.70
C GLY A 375 -29.77 7.68 0.44
N ILE A 376 -28.47 7.85 0.34
CA ILE A 376 -27.61 7.35 -0.74
C ILE A 376 -27.03 6.00 -0.34
N ASN A 377 -26.57 5.20 -1.32
CA ASN A 377 -25.97 3.92 -1.06
C ASN A 377 -24.77 4.00 -0.08
N PRO A 378 -24.83 3.39 1.12
CA PRO A 378 -23.82 3.50 2.15
C PRO A 378 -22.49 2.80 1.82
N LYS A 379 -22.40 2.08 0.70
CA LYS A 379 -21.13 1.50 0.21
C LYS A 379 -20.22 2.53 -0.45
N ILE A 380 -20.63 3.80 -0.49
CA ILE A 380 -19.83 4.90 -1.08
C ILE A 380 -18.38 4.93 -0.54
N SER A 381 -17.47 5.27 -1.42
CA SER A 381 -16.08 5.54 -1.10
C SER A 381 -15.55 6.71 -1.92
N ILE A 382 -14.44 7.29 -1.53
CA ILE A 382 -13.80 8.40 -2.26
C ILE A 382 -13.53 8.05 -3.73
N ASN A 383 -13.29 6.77 -4.07
CA ASN A 383 -13.09 6.35 -5.45
C ASN A 383 -14.33 6.52 -6.33
N TRP A 384 -15.54 6.61 -5.74
CA TRP A 384 -16.77 6.87 -6.49
C TRP A 384 -16.75 8.25 -7.13
N ALA A 385 -16.03 9.23 -6.57
CA ALA A 385 -15.81 10.54 -7.20
C ALA A 385 -15.22 10.36 -8.61
N ARG A 386 -14.17 9.52 -8.72
CA ARG A 386 -13.53 9.20 -10.01
C ARG A 386 -14.46 8.42 -10.94
N HIS A 387 -15.24 7.50 -10.41
CA HIS A 387 -16.19 6.71 -11.21
C HIS A 387 -17.33 7.58 -11.74
N SER A 388 -17.90 8.42 -10.88
CA SER A 388 -18.98 9.33 -11.25
C SER A 388 -18.53 10.41 -12.24
N MET A 389 -17.32 10.96 -12.06
CA MET A 389 -16.74 11.92 -13.01
C MET A 389 -16.52 11.27 -14.37
N ALA A 390 -15.98 10.04 -14.42
CA ALA A 390 -15.76 9.32 -15.67
C ALA A 390 -17.09 9.06 -16.41
N ALA A 391 -18.11 8.63 -15.67
CA ALA A 391 -19.45 8.42 -16.23
C ALA A 391 -20.01 9.70 -16.86
N GLN A 392 -19.95 10.82 -16.13
CA GLN A 392 -20.47 12.10 -16.63
C GLN A 392 -19.73 12.63 -17.87
N ILE A 393 -18.39 12.47 -17.91
CA ILE A 393 -17.61 12.86 -19.09
C ILE A 393 -18.03 12.04 -20.32
N ILE A 394 -18.21 10.73 -20.15
CA ILE A 394 -18.63 9.85 -21.25
C ILE A 394 -20.08 10.14 -21.65
N GLU A 395 -20.98 10.33 -20.68
CA GLU A 395 -22.38 10.71 -20.93
C GLU A 395 -22.50 12.06 -21.66
N SER A 396 -21.52 12.96 -21.50
CA SER A 396 -21.45 14.21 -22.27
C SER A 396 -20.90 14.05 -23.68
N GLY A 397 -20.64 12.82 -24.16
CA GLY A 397 -20.17 12.53 -25.51
C GLY A 397 -18.65 12.63 -25.74
N VAL A 398 -17.87 12.83 -24.68
CA VAL A 398 -16.40 12.89 -24.81
C VAL A 398 -15.83 11.49 -25.07
N PRO A 399 -14.98 11.30 -26.11
CA PRO A 399 -14.40 10.00 -26.43
C PRO A 399 -13.58 9.38 -25.31
N SER A 400 -13.61 8.05 -25.20
CA SER A 400 -12.84 7.29 -24.20
C SER A 400 -11.32 7.50 -24.33
N SER A 401 -10.82 7.83 -25.51
CA SER A 401 -9.42 8.16 -25.77
C SER A 401 -8.99 9.44 -25.03
N VAL A 402 -9.84 10.46 -25.00
CA VAL A 402 -9.62 11.70 -24.26
C VAL A 402 -9.58 11.39 -22.76
N LEU A 403 -10.59 10.66 -22.24
CA LEU A 403 -10.62 10.24 -20.85
C LEU A 403 -9.40 9.41 -20.44
N SER A 404 -8.87 8.58 -21.35
CA SER A 404 -7.64 7.81 -21.12
C SER A 404 -6.44 8.70 -20.82
N ASN A 405 -6.32 9.81 -21.52
CA ASN A 405 -5.26 10.79 -21.28
C ASN A 405 -5.44 11.50 -19.94
N TYR A 406 -6.66 11.93 -19.62
CA TYR A 406 -6.98 12.55 -18.32
C TYR A 406 -6.71 11.64 -17.14
N PHE A 407 -6.96 10.35 -17.27
CA PHE A 407 -6.68 9.38 -16.21
C PHE A 407 -5.21 8.96 -16.14
N GLY A 408 -4.42 9.30 -17.16
CA GLY A 408 -3.03 8.83 -17.27
C GLY A 408 -2.95 7.30 -17.45
N HIS A 409 -3.95 6.68 -18.11
CA HIS A 409 -3.91 5.25 -18.39
C HIS A 409 -2.85 4.92 -19.43
N SER A 410 -2.32 3.68 -19.37
CA SER A 410 -1.28 3.22 -20.31
C SER A 410 -1.80 2.99 -21.73
N SER A 411 -3.10 2.73 -21.89
CA SER A 411 -3.77 2.55 -23.17
C SER A 411 -5.27 2.86 -23.06
N VAL A 412 -5.92 3.12 -24.20
CA VAL A 412 -7.37 3.30 -24.30
C VAL A 412 -8.10 2.04 -23.85
N SER A 413 -7.59 0.85 -24.16
CA SER A 413 -8.17 -0.43 -23.74
C SER A 413 -8.28 -0.56 -22.21
N VAL A 414 -7.36 0.04 -21.44
CA VAL A 414 -7.48 0.11 -19.97
C VAL A 414 -8.67 0.98 -19.56
N THR A 415 -8.94 2.06 -20.29
CA THR A 415 -10.08 2.94 -20.07
C THR A 415 -11.39 2.27 -20.47
N GLU A 416 -11.43 1.59 -21.59
CA GLU A 416 -12.60 0.82 -22.04
C GLU A 416 -12.94 -0.31 -21.07
N GLY A 417 -11.96 -1.10 -20.63
CA GLY A 417 -12.15 -2.10 -19.59
C GLY A 417 -12.59 -1.50 -18.23
N TYR A 418 -12.18 -0.26 -17.95
CA TYR A 418 -12.65 0.48 -16.80
C TYR A 418 -14.11 0.93 -16.99
N LEU A 419 -14.46 1.51 -18.14
CA LEU A 419 -15.82 1.96 -18.47
C LEU A 419 -16.81 0.80 -18.50
N ASN A 420 -16.47 -0.34 -19.08
CA ASN A 420 -17.26 -1.56 -19.05
C ASN A 420 -17.53 -2.07 -17.61
N SER A 421 -16.72 -1.67 -16.64
CA SER A 421 -16.93 -1.98 -15.22
C SER A 421 -17.77 -0.94 -14.47
N ILE A 422 -18.04 0.22 -15.08
CA ILE A 422 -18.96 1.26 -14.63
C ILE A 422 -20.29 1.03 -15.37
N ASN A 423 -21.38 1.06 -14.64
CA ASN A 423 -22.71 0.93 -15.26
C ASN A 423 -23.10 2.30 -15.87
N VAL A 424 -22.55 2.62 -17.02
CA VAL A 424 -22.97 3.78 -17.81
C VAL A 424 -24.04 3.29 -18.79
N ASP A 425 -25.22 3.87 -18.72
CA ASP A 425 -26.28 3.59 -19.67
C ASP A 425 -26.07 4.43 -20.92
N PHE A 426 -25.74 3.78 -22.01
CA PHE A 426 -25.54 4.42 -23.31
C PHE A 426 -26.83 4.47 -24.14
N GLU A 427 -27.94 3.89 -23.67
CA GLU A 427 -29.16 3.82 -24.46
C GLU A 427 -29.70 5.22 -24.78
N ASP A 428 -29.69 6.13 -23.81
CA ASP A 428 -30.08 7.52 -24.02
C ASP A 428 -29.25 8.25 -25.06
N GLN A 429 -27.95 7.99 -25.12
CA GLN A 429 -27.06 8.57 -26.14
C GLN A 429 -27.33 8.00 -27.53
N ILE A 430 -27.55 6.68 -27.59
CA ILE A 430 -27.89 5.98 -28.84
C ILE A 430 -29.27 6.47 -29.33
N GLN A 431 -30.24 6.68 -28.45
CA GLN A 431 -31.56 7.23 -28.81
C GLN A 431 -31.47 8.67 -29.32
N LYS A 432 -30.69 9.53 -28.64
CA LYS A 432 -30.46 10.92 -29.10
C LYS A 432 -29.74 10.95 -30.45
N ALA A 433 -28.79 10.05 -30.71
CA ALA A 433 -28.12 9.95 -31.99
C ALA A 433 -28.99 9.38 -33.12
N LYS A 434 -30.07 8.63 -32.80
CA LYS A 434 -31.05 8.13 -33.77
C LYS A 434 -32.17 9.12 -34.09
N ASN A 435 -32.41 10.12 -33.26
CA ASN A 435 -33.45 11.12 -33.40
C ASN A 435 -32.95 12.39 -34.11
N ILE A 436 -32.12 12.25 -35.16
CA ILE A 436 -31.67 13.34 -36.04
C ILE A 436 -32.68 13.52 -37.15
#